data_9a7895d109eeaf8b324aafdfd314f64e
#
_entry.id   9a7895d109eeaf8b324aafdfd314f64e
#
_cell.length_a   1.000
_cell.length_b   1.000
_cell.length_c   1.000
_cell.angle_alpha   90.00
_cell.angle_beta   90.00
_cell.angle_gamma   90.00
#
_symmetry.space_group_name_H-M   'P 1'
#
loop_
_entity.id
_entity.type
_entity.pdbx_description
1 polymer ?
#
loop_
_entity_poly.entity_id
_entity_poly.type
_entity_poly.pdbx_seq_one_letter_code
_entity_poly.pdbx_strand_id
1 'polypeptide(L)'
;MQDVLTYEAWLDAVCHICNSLLKANVSVTGNSEFKVTATKYRWITFVDCTEFEAMYNEGWEPAFGATKLMEIIVDRWEQLLVEEHD
;
A
#
# COMPACT_ATOMS: atom_id res chain seq x y z
N MET A 1 14.09 0.57 26.59
CA MET A 1 14.58 0.17 25.32
C MET A 1 13.55 0.29 24.22
N GLN A 2 13.99 0.75 23.11
CA GLN A 2 13.09 1.03 22.07
C GLN A 2 12.99 -0.09 21.07
N ASP A 3 11.80 -0.49 20.73
CA ASP A 3 11.63 -1.48 19.71
C ASP A 3 11.80 -0.83 18.35
N VAL A 4 12.69 -1.38 17.56
CA VAL A 4 12.91 -0.88 16.21
C VAL A 4 12.25 -1.82 15.25
N LEU A 5 11.30 -1.31 14.48
CA LEU A 5 10.67 -2.12 13.45
C LEU A 5 11.64 -2.41 12.33
N THR A 6 11.67 -3.67 11.90
CA THR A 6 12.40 -4.01 10.68
C THR A 6 11.61 -3.44 9.49
N TYR A 7 12.28 -3.32 8.37
CA TYR A 7 11.60 -2.85 7.16
C TYR A 7 10.42 -3.75 6.79
N GLU A 8 10.63 -5.07 6.91
CA GLU A 8 9.56 -6.02 6.60
C GLU A 8 8.36 -5.84 7.53
N ALA A 9 8.61 -5.67 8.83
CA ALA A 9 7.53 -5.45 9.78
C ALA A 9 6.83 -4.13 9.52
N TRP A 10 7.57 -3.11 9.13
CA TRP A 10 7.01 -1.81 8.78
C TRP A 10 6.08 -1.93 7.57
N LEU A 11 6.51 -2.66 6.54
CA LEU A 11 5.67 -2.88 5.36
C LEU A 11 4.42 -3.68 5.71
N ASP A 12 4.56 -4.69 6.57
CA ASP A 12 3.41 -5.46 7.02
C ASP A 12 2.41 -4.60 7.77
N ALA A 13 2.91 -3.67 8.60
CA ALA A 13 2.04 -2.75 9.31
C ALA A 13 1.29 -1.83 8.34
N VAL A 14 1.96 -1.35 7.31
CA VAL A 14 1.32 -0.54 6.27
C VAL A 14 0.20 -1.33 5.61
N CYS A 15 0.47 -2.56 5.23
CA CYS A 15 -0.54 -3.44 4.62
C CYS A 15 -1.72 -3.65 5.55
N HIS A 16 -1.44 -3.92 6.82
CA HIS A 16 -2.49 -4.18 7.80
C HIS A 16 -3.43 -2.98 7.95
N ILE A 17 -2.85 -1.79 8.03
CA ILE A 17 -3.65 -0.56 8.16
C ILE A 17 -4.52 -0.37 6.91
N CYS A 18 -3.94 -0.56 5.74
CA CYS A 18 -4.69 -0.41 4.49
C CYS A 18 -5.82 -1.43 4.41
N ASN A 19 -5.56 -2.68 4.79
CA ASN A 19 -6.58 -3.73 4.75
C ASN A 19 -7.72 -3.45 5.72
N SER A 20 -7.45 -2.74 6.81
CA SER A 20 -8.48 -2.39 7.79
C SER A 20 -9.38 -1.28 7.29
N LEU A 21 -8.87 -0.40 6.42
CA LEU A 21 -9.60 0.79 6.00
C LEU A 21 -10.16 0.68 4.58
N LEU A 22 -9.59 -0.16 3.74
CA LEU A 22 -10.02 -0.32 2.35
C LEU A 22 -10.69 -1.67 2.15
N LYS A 23 -11.59 -1.73 1.18
CA LYS A 23 -12.20 -3.00 0.79
C LYS A 23 -11.35 -3.64 -0.29
N ALA A 24 -10.10 -3.83 0.02
CA ALA A 24 -9.11 -4.41 -0.88
C ALA A 24 -8.12 -5.20 -0.06
N ASN A 25 -7.38 -6.07 -0.71
CA ASN A 25 -6.33 -6.83 -0.06
C ASN A 25 -4.99 -6.29 -0.51
N VAL A 26 -4.17 -5.91 0.46
CA VAL A 26 -2.84 -5.37 0.21
C VAL A 26 -1.82 -6.32 0.82
N SER A 27 -0.84 -6.70 0.03
CA SER A 27 0.23 -7.57 0.51
C SER A 27 1.55 -7.14 -0.14
N VAL A 28 2.65 -7.61 0.43
CA VAL A 28 3.98 -7.33 -0.10
C VAL A 28 4.43 -8.52 -0.92
N THR A 29 4.88 -8.28 -2.14
CA THR A 29 5.38 -9.35 -3.00
C THR A 29 6.86 -9.56 -2.77
N GLY A 30 7.39 -10.65 -3.31
CA GLY A 30 8.82 -10.91 -3.25
C GLY A 30 9.66 -9.97 -4.12
N ASN A 31 9.03 -9.14 -4.94
CA ASN A 31 9.71 -8.22 -5.84
C ASN A 31 9.70 -6.77 -5.34
N SER A 32 9.56 -6.59 -4.05
CA SER A 32 9.56 -5.27 -3.42
C SER A 32 8.45 -4.37 -3.96
N GLU A 33 7.26 -4.93 -4.08
CA GLU A 33 6.09 -4.20 -4.51
C GLU A 33 4.92 -4.50 -3.57
N PHE A 34 3.99 -3.56 -3.47
CA PHE A 34 2.71 -3.86 -2.86
C PHE A 34 1.78 -4.39 -3.94
N LYS A 35 1.14 -5.50 -3.68
CA LYS A 35 0.11 -6.04 -4.55
C LYS A 35 -1.24 -5.68 -3.96
N VAL A 36 -2.05 -4.97 -4.71
CA VAL A 36 -3.36 -4.53 -4.27
C VAL A 36 -4.41 -5.19 -5.14
N THR A 37 -5.35 -5.91 -4.51
CA THR A 37 -6.42 -6.57 -5.25
C THR A 37 -7.76 -6.13 -4.70
N ALA A 38 -8.69 -5.81 -5.59
CA ALA A 38 -10.08 -5.56 -5.24
C ALA A 38 -10.91 -6.64 -5.92
N THR A 39 -11.15 -7.71 -5.19
CA THR A 39 -11.76 -8.92 -5.75
C THR A 39 -13.11 -8.66 -6.40
N LYS A 40 -13.91 -7.80 -5.78
CA LYS A 40 -15.25 -7.49 -6.28
C LYS A 40 -15.23 -6.97 -7.72
N TYR A 41 -14.18 -6.25 -8.07
CA TYR A 41 -14.07 -5.63 -9.39
C TYR A 41 -13.00 -6.29 -10.25
N ARG A 42 -12.40 -7.35 -9.77
CA ARG A 42 -11.31 -8.06 -10.46
C ARG A 42 -10.17 -7.13 -10.84
N TRP A 43 -9.87 -6.20 -9.94
CA TRP A 43 -8.85 -5.19 -10.17
C TRP A 43 -7.59 -5.55 -9.40
N ILE A 44 -6.46 -5.44 -10.07
CA ILE A 44 -5.16 -5.71 -9.46
C ILE A 44 -4.21 -4.60 -9.87
N THR A 45 -3.45 -4.09 -8.91
CA THR A 45 -2.39 -3.15 -9.23
C THR A 45 -1.18 -3.43 -8.36
N PHE A 46 -0.03 -2.97 -8.81
CA PHE A 46 1.21 -3.11 -8.08
C PHE A 46 1.79 -1.72 -7.83
N VAL A 47 2.30 -1.50 -6.63
CA VAL A 47 2.91 -0.24 -6.24
C VAL A 47 4.34 -0.51 -5.79
N ASP A 48 5.30 0.14 -6.42
CA ASP A 48 6.71 -0.01 -6.08
C ASP A 48 6.95 0.47 -4.65
N CYS A 49 7.75 -0.28 -3.89
CA CYS A 49 8.05 0.06 -2.51
C CYS A 49 9.19 1.07 -2.35
N THR A 50 9.80 1.53 -3.42
CA THR A 50 10.98 2.41 -3.33
C THR A 50 10.74 3.65 -2.48
N GLU A 51 9.62 4.34 -2.71
CA GLU A 51 9.30 5.53 -1.92
C GLU A 51 9.04 5.17 -0.45
N PHE A 52 8.48 4.01 -0.22
CA PHE A 52 8.16 3.55 1.13
C PHE A 52 9.42 3.16 1.88
N GLU A 53 10.42 2.62 1.18
CA GLU A 53 11.70 2.34 1.79
C GLU A 53 12.35 3.65 2.27
N ALA A 54 12.28 4.69 1.47
CA ALA A 54 12.80 6.00 1.86
C ALA A 54 12.07 6.53 3.09
N MET A 55 10.75 6.37 3.15
CA MET A 55 9.98 6.79 4.32
C MET A 55 10.40 6.03 5.57
N TYR A 56 10.60 4.72 5.43
CA TYR A 56 11.06 3.89 6.54
C TYR A 56 12.42 4.36 7.03
N ASN A 57 13.35 4.62 6.10
CA ASN A 57 14.70 5.03 6.46
C ASN A 57 14.73 6.40 7.12
N GLU A 58 13.76 7.26 6.82
CA GLU A 58 13.66 8.59 7.44
C GLU A 58 12.93 8.56 8.78
N GLY A 59 12.46 7.40 9.20
CA GLY A 59 11.83 7.26 10.50
C GLY A 59 10.33 7.54 10.54
N TRP A 60 9.68 7.56 9.39
CA TRP A 60 8.22 7.74 9.33
C TRP A 60 7.50 6.54 9.94
N GLU A 61 6.40 6.80 10.61
CA GLU A 61 5.59 5.72 11.16
C GLU A 61 4.79 5.03 10.05
N PRO A 62 4.44 3.73 10.25
CA PRO A 62 3.67 3.00 9.25
C PRO A 62 2.36 3.66 8.86
N ALA A 63 1.73 4.39 9.79
CA ALA A 63 0.48 5.09 9.49
C ALA A 63 0.64 6.08 8.34
N PHE A 64 1.77 6.76 8.26
CA PHE A 64 2.03 7.69 7.16
C PHE A 64 2.25 6.93 5.85
N GLY A 65 2.93 5.79 5.92
CA GLY A 65 3.09 4.93 4.75
C GLY A 65 1.75 4.43 4.25
N ALA A 66 0.88 4.03 5.16
CA ALA A 66 -0.46 3.57 4.80
C ALA A 66 -1.27 4.69 4.14
N THR A 67 -1.19 5.90 4.66
CA THR A 67 -1.88 7.04 4.08
C THR A 67 -1.42 7.28 2.63
N LYS A 68 -0.12 7.25 2.41
CA LYS A 68 0.41 7.44 1.07
C LYS A 68 -0.03 6.32 0.13
N LEU A 69 0.02 5.09 0.59
CA LEU A 69 -0.40 3.95 -0.23
C LEU A 69 -1.88 4.05 -0.58
N MET A 70 -2.71 4.42 0.39
CA MET A 70 -4.14 4.58 0.13
C MET A 70 -4.42 5.68 -0.89
N GLU A 71 -3.68 6.78 -0.83
CA GLU A 71 -3.82 7.84 -1.82
C GLU A 71 -3.50 7.34 -3.23
N ILE A 72 -2.43 6.55 -3.36
CA ILE A 72 -2.05 5.97 -4.65
C ILE A 72 -3.14 5.02 -5.14
N ILE A 73 -3.65 4.18 -4.26
CA ILE A 73 -4.68 3.20 -4.62
C ILE A 73 -5.94 3.92 -5.10
N VAL A 74 -6.40 4.93 -4.36
CA VAL A 74 -7.60 5.67 -4.71
C VAL A 74 -7.42 6.39 -6.06
N ASP A 75 -6.25 6.97 -6.28
CA ASP A 75 -5.98 7.66 -7.53
C ASP A 75 -6.06 6.72 -8.72
N ARG A 76 -5.47 5.53 -8.59
CA ARG A 76 -5.52 4.53 -9.66
C ARG A 76 -6.93 3.98 -9.85
N TRP A 77 -7.65 3.83 -8.77
CA TRP A 77 -9.03 3.36 -8.83
C TRP A 77 -9.91 4.36 -9.58
N GLU A 78 -9.76 5.65 -9.29
CA GLU A 78 -10.53 6.68 -9.97
C GLU A 78 -10.25 6.69 -11.47
N GLN A 79 -8.99 6.50 -11.85
CA GLN A 79 -8.63 6.43 -13.26
C GLN A 79 -9.31 5.25 -13.95
N LEU A 80 -9.37 4.11 -13.25
CA LEU A 80 -10.03 2.94 -13.79
C LEU A 80 -11.51 3.19 -14.01
N LEU A 81 -12.17 3.84 -13.05
CA LEU A 81 -13.59 4.15 -13.18
C LEU A 81 -13.86 5.10 -14.34
N VAL A 82 -13.00 6.08 -14.53
CA VAL A 82 -13.14 7.03 -15.65
C VAL A 82 -13.02 6.29 -16.99
N GLU A 83 -12.07 5.38 -17.10
CA GLU A 83 -11.89 4.61 -18.32
C GLU A 83 -13.09 3.74 -18.63
N GLU A 84 -13.72 3.19 -17.62
CA GLU A 84 -14.89 2.34 -17.83
C GLU A 84 -16.10 3.11 -18.34
N HIS A 85 -16.18 4.39 -18.03
CA HIS A 85 -17.31 5.21 -18.44
C HIS A 85 -17.18 5.74 -19.87
N ASP A 86 -16.03 5.59 -20.45
CA ASP A 86 -15.82 5.95 -21.84
C ASP A 86 -16.18 4.77 -22.74
#